data_077b78422f0ba1d32d7e9c784155b4ae
#
_entry.id   077b78422f0ba1d32d7e9c784155b4ae
#
_cell.length_a   1.000
_cell.length_b   1.000
_cell.length_c   1.000
_cell.angle_alpha   90.00
_cell.angle_beta   90.00
_cell.angle_gamma   90.00
#
_symmetry.space_group_name_H-M   'P 1'
#
loop_
_entity.id
_entity.type
_entity.pdbx_description
1 polymer ?
#
loop_
_entity_poly.entity_id
_entity_poly.type
_entity_poly.pdbx_seq_one_letter_code
_entity_poly.pdbx_strand_id
1 'polypeptide(L)'
;MKHLYAFFLAFLLLIPLSTKAYTIEDRPAGTDTLADESRVRISLLTCSPHDEVYSLYGHTALRVEDPRRGMDLAVNYGMFSFAKPFFVLRFVFGLTDYEMGIVPFEVFCREYEYYGSSVTQQTINLTETEKQRIIDALLENYKPENRVYRYNFYYDNCTTRACDMVTENIDGKVVYDNTIDDGMTMRQMLHRLNNGSPWSSLGNDLLLGIGADRPLHGDDTRALPLSAMRAMEKAYIVGSDGVRRKLVEETSIPVREGRQ
;
A
#
# COMPACT_ATOMS: atom_id res chain seq x y z
N MET A 1 -2.54 32.92 6.46
CA MET A 1 -1.88 31.77 5.80
C MET A 1 -0.34 31.88 5.74
N LYS A 2 0.26 33.04 5.90
CA LYS A 2 1.76 33.18 5.92
C LYS A 2 2.43 32.70 7.23
N HIS A 3 1.67 32.50 8.31
CA HIS A 3 2.21 32.08 9.61
C HIS A 3 2.26 30.57 9.83
N LEU A 4 1.58 29.78 8.97
CA LEU A 4 1.56 28.32 9.08
C LEU A 4 2.83 27.66 8.53
N TYR A 5 3.44 28.28 7.50
CA TYR A 5 4.71 27.79 6.92
C TYR A 5 5.94 28.07 7.81
N ALA A 6 5.90 29.11 8.62
CA ALA A 6 7.00 29.43 9.55
C ALA A 6 7.07 28.45 10.73
N PHE A 7 5.96 27.84 11.12
CA PHE A 7 5.91 26.84 12.20
C PHE A 7 6.48 25.48 11.78
N PHE A 8 6.32 25.12 10.50
CA PHE A 8 6.85 23.85 9.95
C PHE A 8 8.37 23.87 9.76
N LEU A 9 8.96 25.01 9.43
CA LEU A 9 10.41 25.13 9.24
C LEU A 9 11.18 25.20 10.57
N ALA A 10 10.55 25.69 11.64
CA ALA A 10 11.19 25.82 12.97
C ALA A 10 11.26 24.49 13.74
N PHE A 11 10.40 23.50 13.40
CA PHE A 11 10.40 22.21 14.08
C PHE A 11 11.48 21.24 13.59
N LEU A 12 12.08 21.51 12.44
CA LEU A 12 13.15 20.69 11.84
C LEU A 12 14.55 20.95 12.43
N LEU A 13 14.72 21.97 13.30
CA LEU A 13 16.02 22.38 13.83
C LEU A 13 16.26 22.04 15.32
N LEU A 14 15.35 21.32 15.97
CA LEU A 14 15.42 21.02 17.42
C LEU A 14 15.38 19.54 17.78
N ILE A 15 15.91 18.66 16.93
CA ILE A 15 16.11 17.26 17.31
C ILE A 15 17.54 17.12 17.85
N PRO A 16 17.74 16.92 19.19
CA PRO A 16 19.06 16.60 19.69
C PRO A 16 19.47 15.19 19.21
N LEU A 17 20.59 15.12 18.48
CA LEU A 17 21.29 13.87 18.17
C LEU A 17 21.82 13.25 19.49
N SER A 18 21.02 12.43 20.14
CA SER A 18 21.50 11.54 21.19
C SER A 18 21.99 10.24 20.57
N THR A 19 23.27 10.21 20.22
CA THR A 19 23.98 8.96 19.92
C THR A 19 24.20 8.19 21.22
N LYS A 20 23.31 7.23 21.54
CA LYS A 20 23.64 6.19 22.51
C LYS A 20 24.47 5.13 21.79
N ALA A 21 25.77 5.08 22.11
CA ALA A 21 26.61 3.95 21.77
C ALA A 21 26.06 2.69 22.49
N TYR A 22 25.62 1.71 21.72
CA TYR A 22 25.27 0.39 22.23
C TYR A 22 26.56 -0.45 22.24
N THR A 23 27.01 -0.85 23.43
CA THR A 23 28.03 -1.86 23.59
C THR A 23 27.44 -3.24 23.35
N ILE A 24 28.06 -3.98 22.43
CA ILE A 24 27.73 -5.37 22.11
C ILE A 24 28.25 -6.22 23.27
N GLU A 25 27.37 -6.71 24.11
CA GLU A 25 27.67 -7.81 25.04
C GLU A 25 27.11 -9.13 24.51
N ASP A 26 27.92 -10.16 24.55
CA ASP A 26 27.79 -11.53 24.10
C ASP A 26 26.38 -12.12 24.04
N ARG A 27 25.93 -12.44 22.81
CA ARG A 27 24.83 -13.38 22.54
C ARG A 27 25.43 -14.74 22.07
N PRO A 28 24.89 -15.87 22.54
CA PRO A 28 25.32 -17.17 22.05
C PRO A 28 24.92 -17.35 20.56
N ALA A 29 25.80 -17.99 19.82
CA ALA A 29 25.73 -18.25 18.40
C ALA A 29 24.45 -19.03 17.99
N GLY A 30 23.49 -18.32 17.40
CA GLY A 30 22.44 -18.85 16.54
C GLY A 30 22.64 -18.25 15.16
N THR A 31 23.26 -18.99 14.27
CA THR A 31 23.85 -18.48 13.03
C THR A 31 22.86 -18.15 11.91
N ASP A 32 21.54 -18.42 12.06
CA ASP A 32 20.55 -18.17 11.00
C ASP A 32 19.73 -16.87 11.18
N THR A 33 19.54 -16.39 12.40
CA THR A 33 18.72 -15.21 12.68
C THR A 33 19.36 -13.89 12.26
N LEU A 34 20.68 -13.75 12.37
CA LEU A 34 21.39 -12.51 12.01
C LEU A 34 21.46 -12.27 10.48
N ALA A 35 21.50 -13.35 9.70
CA ALA A 35 21.49 -13.25 8.24
C ALA A 35 20.11 -12.81 7.72
N ASP A 36 19.06 -13.18 8.43
CA ASP A 36 17.68 -12.84 8.08
C ASP A 36 17.32 -11.39 8.43
N GLU A 37 17.78 -10.90 9.59
CA GLU A 37 17.61 -9.51 10.01
C GLU A 37 18.32 -8.48 9.12
N SER A 38 19.32 -8.90 8.31
CA SER A 38 20.07 -8.02 7.41
C SER A 38 19.56 -7.98 5.99
N ARG A 39 18.50 -8.74 5.65
CA ARG A 39 17.97 -8.82 4.30
C ARG A 39 17.04 -7.66 3.98
N VAL A 40 17.07 -7.22 2.73
CA VAL A 40 16.04 -6.33 2.20
C VAL A 40 14.71 -7.06 2.21
N ARG A 41 13.66 -6.42 2.74
CA ARG A 41 12.28 -6.91 2.71
C ARG A 41 11.39 -5.95 1.95
N ILE A 42 10.50 -6.49 1.15
CA ILE A 42 9.44 -5.73 0.48
C ILE A 42 8.12 -6.33 0.90
N SER A 43 7.22 -5.48 1.38
CA SER A 43 5.94 -5.90 1.92
C SER A 43 4.80 -5.08 1.32
N LEU A 44 3.66 -5.72 1.11
CA LEU A 44 2.40 -5.05 0.85
C LEU A 44 1.80 -4.61 2.18
N LEU A 45 1.41 -3.36 2.29
CA LEU A 45 0.70 -2.79 3.43
C LEU A 45 -0.76 -2.61 3.07
N THR A 46 -1.65 -3.15 3.88
CA THR A 46 -3.10 -2.95 3.76
C THR A 46 -3.61 -2.24 5.01
N CYS A 47 -4.12 -1.05 4.82
CA CYS A 47 -4.66 -0.21 5.88
C CYS A 47 -6.17 -0.36 5.93
N SER A 48 -6.73 -0.55 7.14
CA SER A 48 -8.17 -0.61 7.31
C SER A 48 -8.82 0.76 7.09
N PRO A 49 -10.10 0.79 6.70
CA PRO A 49 -10.87 2.03 6.59
C PRO A 49 -10.86 2.85 7.89
N HIS A 50 -11.04 4.16 7.76
CA HIS A 50 -11.35 5.09 8.85
C HIS A 50 -12.36 6.14 8.38
N ASP A 51 -12.78 7.07 9.25
CA ASP A 51 -13.92 7.97 9.02
C ASP A 51 -13.70 9.02 7.92
N GLU A 52 -12.47 9.23 7.46
CA GLU A 52 -12.20 10.16 6.36
C GLU A 52 -12.70 9.60 5.02
N VAL A 53 -13.36 10.44 4.23
CA VAL A 53 -14.02 10.06 2.96
C VAL A 53 -13.08 9.36 1.98
N TYR A 54 -11.81 9.77 1.92
CA TYR A 54 -10.81 9.18 1.02
C TYR A 54 -10.31 7.80 1.48
N SER A 55 -10.59 7.43 2.73
CA SER A 55 -10.13 6.18 3.32
C SER A 55 -11.24 5.16 3.60
N LEU A 56 -12.46 5.44 3.15
CA LEU A 56 -13.63 4.58 3.37
C LEU A 56 -13.46 3.13 2.87
N TYR A 57 -12.53 2.91 1.95
CA TYR A 57 -12.25 1.58 1.39
C TYR A 57 -10.89 1.03 1.80
N GLY A 58 -10.23 1.73 2.74
CA GLY A 58 -8.87 1.42 3.12
C GLY A 58 -7.84 1.96 2.13
N HIS A 59 -6.59 1.56 2.33
CA HIS A 59 -5.47 1.97 1.50
C HIS A 59 -4.49 0.83 1.30
N THR A 60 -3.75 0.86 0.20
CA THR A 60 -2.64 -0.06 -0.06
C THR A 60 -1.37 0.73 -0.34
N ALA A 61 -0.28 0.32 0.31
CA ALA A 61 1.06 0.86 0.11
C ALA A 61 2.08 -0.27 0.03
N LEU A 62 3.32 0.05 -0.31
CA LEU A 62 4.45 -0.86 -0.21
C LEU A 62 5.38 -0.40 0.91
N ARG A 63 5.98 -1.34 1.65
CA ARG A 63 7.10 -1.07 2.54
C ARG A 63 8.37 -1.64 1.94
N VAL A 64 9.41 -0.82 1.92
CA VAL A 64 10.77 -1.23 1.55
C VAL A 64 11.65 -1.04 2.76
N GLU A 65 12.17 -2.14 3.29
CA GLU A 65 13.03 -2.19 4.45
C GLU A 65 14.42 -2.69 4.05
N ASP A 66 15.45 -1.87 4.27
CA ASP A 66 16.87 -2.26 4.12
C ASP A 66 17.62 -1.94 5.42
N PRO A 67 17.73 -2.91 6.35
CA PRO A 67 18.40 -2.69 7.63
C PRO A 67 19.87 -2.32 7.47
N ARG A 68 20.55 -2.78 6.43
CA ARG A 68 21.96 -2.47 6.16
C ARG A 68 22.20 -1.02 5.84
N ARG A 69 21.19 -0.34 5.25
CA ARG A 69 21.23 1.09 4.92
C ARG A 69 20.47 1.95 5.92
N GLY A 70 19.87 1.34 6.94
CA GLY A 70 18.98 2.03 7.89
C GLY A 70 17.74 2.62 7.20
N MET A 71 17.28 2.02 6.11
CA MET A 71 16.10 2.47 5.37
C MET A 71 14.88 1.66 5.77
N ASP A 72 13.80 2.37 6.08
CA ASP A 72 12.48 1.81 6.35
C ASP A 72 11.41 2.79 5.84
N LEU A 73 10.91 2.53 4.66
CA LEU A 73 10.13 3.46 3.87
C LEU A 73 8.78 2.86 3.48
N ALA A 74 7.73 3.66 3.59
CA ALA A 74 6.42 3.38 2.99
C ALA A 74 6.30 4.16 1.67
N VAL A 75 6.00 3.42 0.60
CA VAL A 75 5.75 3.94 -0.74
C VAL A 75 4.25 3.96 -0.97
N ASN A 76 3.71 5.16 -1.11
CA ASN A 76 2.29 5.41 -1.27
C ASN A 76 1.95 5.78 -2.70
N TYR A 77 0.97 5.10 -3.29
CA TYR A 77 0.27 5.55 -4.47
C TYR A 77 -1.03 6.25 -4.05
N GLY A 78 -1.43 7.28 -4.79
CA GLY A 78 -2.67 7.98 -4.48
C GLY A 78 -2.52 9.22 -3.61
N MET A 79 -1.31 9.76 -3.48
CA MET A 79 -1.15 11.08 -2.88
C MET A 79 -1.74 12.15 -3.77
N PHE A 80 -2.52 13.06 -3.20
CA PHE A 80 -3.20 14.12 -3.93
C PHE A 80 -3.27 15.41 -3.10
N SER A 81 -3.58 16.52 -3.76
CA SER A 81 -3.70 17.81 -3.09
C SER A 81 -5.05 18.45 -3.33
N PHE A 82 -5.75 18.78 -2.26
CA PHE A 82 -6.99 19.57 -2.30
C PHE A 82 -6.77 21.04 -2.75
N ALA A 83 -5.53 21.50 -2.84
CA ALA A 83 -5.21 22.88 -3.18
C ALA A 83 -5.52 23.23 -4.66
N LYS A 84 -5.73 22.24 -5.53
CA LYS A 84 -6.12 22.50 -6.93
C LYS A 84 -7.57 23.00 -6.98
N PRO A 85 -7.85 24.09 -7.73
CA PRO A 85 -9.21 24.61 -7.84
C PRO A 85 -10.15 23.57 -8.42
N PHE A 86 -11.40 23.58 -7.95
CA PHE A 86 -12.47 22.66 -8.35
C PHE A 86 -12.14 21.18 -8.15
N PHE A 87 -11.37 20.85 -7.11
CA PHE A 87 -10.94 19.47 -6.84
C PHE A 87 -12.09 18.46 -6.91
N VAL A 88 -13.22 18.73 -6.24
CA VAL A 88 -14.38 17.82 -6.21
C VAL A 88 -14.94 17.57 -7.61
N LEU A 89 -15.10 18.62 -8.41
CA LEU A 89 -15.58 18.47 -9.79
C LEU A 89 -14.60 17.68 -10.65
N ARG A 90 -13.31 17.99 -10.53
CA ARG A 90 -12.25 17.25 -11.23
C ARG A 90 -12.24 15.77 -10.83
N PHE A 91 -12.43 15.47 -9.54
CA PHE A 91 -12.51 14.10 -9.05
C PHE A 91 -13.71 13.35 -9.65
N VAL A 92 -14.91 13.97 -9.62
CA VAL A 92 -16.14 13.38 -10.18
C VAL A 92 -15.99 13.08 -11.67
N PHE A 93 -15.30 13.95 -12.42
CA PHE A 93 -15.08 13.76 -13.86
C PHE A 93 -13.82 12.94 -14.19
N GLY A 94 -13.17 12.31 -13.21
CA GLY A 94 -11.95 11.53 -13.43
C GLY A 94 -10.76 12.36 -13.94
N LEU A 95 -10.73 13.65 -13.62
CA LEU A 95 -9.69 14.61 -14.06
C LEU A 95 -8.66 14.92 -12.97
N THR A 96 -8.63 14.11 -11.92
CA THR A 96 -7.68 14.29 -10.80
C THR A 96 -6.42 13.50 -11.04
N ASP A 97 -5.29 14.18 -10.98
CA ASP A 97 -3.97 13.56 -11.00
C ASP A 97 -3.53 13.27 -9.58
N TYR A 98 -3.02 12.09 -9.37
CA TYR A 98 -2.43 11.60 -8.14
C TYR A 98 -0.94 11.37 -8.35
N GLU A 99 -0.20 11.24 -7.28
CA GLU A 99 1.23 10.97 -7.37
C GLU A 99 1.70 9.91 -6.39
N MET A 100 2.80 9.26 -6.74
CA MET A 100 3.56 8.41 -5.84
C MET A 100 4.32 9.28 -4.84
N GLY A 101 4.23 8.95 -3.56
CA GLY A 101 5.00 9.57 -2.48
C GLY A 101 5.72 8.54 -1.62
N ILE A 102 6.78 8.97 -0.95
CA ILE A 102 7.58 8.14 -0.06
C ILE A 102 7.68 8.84 1.29
N VAL A 103 7.40 8.10 2.36
CA VAL A 103 7.50 8.58 3.73
C VAL A 103 8.23 7.56 4.61
N PRO A 104 8.89 7.94 5.72
CA PRO A 104 9.38 6.99 6.70
C PRO A 104 8.23 6.08 7.21
N PHE A 105 8.49 4.78 7.36
CA PHE A 105 7.45 3.83 7.79
C PHE A 105 6.88 4.16 9.17
N GLU A 106 7.70 4.66 10.08
CA GLU A 106 7.24 5.13 11.40
C GLU A 106 6.22 6.27 11.29
N VAL A 107 6.43 7.22 10.36
CA VAL A 107 5.48 8.33 10.11
C VAL A 107 4.18 7.79 9.54
N PHE A 108 4.28 6.85 8.62
CA PHE A 108 3.12 6.14 8.05
C PHE A 108 2.29 5.44 9.14
N CYS A 109 2.94 4.67 10.03
CA CYS A 109 2.24 3.99 11.13
C CYS A 109 1.53 4.97 12.07
N ARG A 110 2.18 6.08 12.44
CA ARG A 110 1.57 7.10 13.34
C ARG A 110 0.31 7.72 12.77
N GLU A 111 0.20 7.86 11.46
CA GLU A 111 -1.01 8.36 10.80
C GLU A 111 -2.19 7.40 11.07
N TYR A 112 -1.99 6.10 10.87
CA TYR A 112 -3.05 5.09 11.10
C TYR A 112 -3.34 4.87 12.58
N GLU A 113 -2.35 4.97 13.46
CA GLU A 113 -2.55 4.98 14.91
C GLU A 113 -3.43 6.16 15.34
N TYR A 114 -3.19 7.36 14.78
CA TYR A 114 -3.98 8.56 15.06
C TYR A 114 -5.46 8.38 14.68
N TYR A 115 -5.75 7.72 13.57
CA TYR A 115 -7.11 7.43 13.14
C TYR A 115 -7.71 6.17 13.79
N GLY A 116 -6.99 5.48 14.66
CA GLY A 116 -7.43 4.21 15.26
C GLY A 116 -7.57 3.07 14.26
N SER A 117 -6.95 3.19 13.09
CA SER A 117 -7.01 2.24 11.98
C SER A 117 -5.87 1.22 12.07
N SER A 118 -6.05 0.03 11.51
CA SER A 118 -5.00 -1.00 11.50
C SER A 118 -4.19 -0.99 10.21
N VAL A 119 -2.95 -1.46 10.32
CA VAL A 119 -2.09 -1.76 9.17
C VAL A 119 -1.72 -3.23 9.22
N THR A 120 -2.08 -3.97 8.19
CA THR A 120 -1.64 -5.35 7.96
C THR A 120 -0.49 -5.34 6.97
N GLN A 121 0.60 -6.00 7.31
CA GLN A 121 1.78 -6.14 6.47
C GLN A 121 1.91 -7.58 6.00
N GLN A 122 2.07 -7.76 4.69
CA GLN A 122 2.34 -9.04 4.04
C GLN A 122 3.72 -8.99 3.39
N THR A 123 4.71 -9.65 3.99
CA THR A 123 6.06 -9.74 3.42
C THR A 123 6.04 -10.66 2.20
N ILE A 124 6.53 -10.16 1.08
CA ILE A 124 6.50 -10.86 -0.20
C ILE A 124 7.73 -11.76 -0.32
N ASN A 125 7.51 -13.01 -0.70
CA ASN A 125 8.54 -14.03 -0.87
C ASN A 125 9.31 -13.82 -2.19
N LEU A 126 10.31 -12.96 -2.15
CA LEU A 126 11.09 -12.51 -3.31
C LEU A 126 12.52 -13.02 -3.25
N THR A 127 13.07 -13.37 -4.40
CA THR A 127 14.51 -13.53 -4.58
C THR A 127 15.23 -12.19 -4.52
N GLU A 128 16.53 -12.17 -4.26
CA GLU A 128 17.31 -10.92 -4.23
C GLU A 128 17.26 -10.17 -5.59
N THR A 129 17.22 -10.90 -6.69
CA THR A 129 17.08 -10.31 -8.05
C THR A 129 15.72 -9.63 -8.23
N GLU A 130 14.65 -10.25 -7.75
CA GLU A 130 13.30 -9.67 -7.82
C GLU A 130 13.18 -8.42 -6.93
N LYS A 131 13.75 -8.47 -5.71
CA LYS A 131 13.81 -7.30 -4.82
C LYS A 131 14.51 -6.13 -5.48
N GLN A 132 15.67 -6.38 -6.12
CA GLN A 132 16.41 -5.32 -6.80
C GLN A 132 15.61 -4.74 -7.97
N ARG A 133 14.93 -5.57 -8.78
CA ARG A 133 14.07 -5.09 -9.86
C ARG A 133 12.93 -4.21 -9.36
N ILE A 134 12.27 -4.60 -8.26
CA ILE A 134 11.21 -3.79 -7.66
C ILE A 134 11.77 -2.46 -7.17
N ILE A 135 12.93 -2.45 -6.51
CA ILE A 135 13.58 -1.22 -6.06
C ILE A 135 13.91 -0.30 -7.24
N ASP A 136 14.49 -0.85 -8.30
CA ASP A 136 14.84 -0.09 -9.50
C ASP A 136 13.58 0.47 -10.19
N ALA A 137 12.51 -0.31 -10.28
CA ALA A 137 11.22 0.12 -10.82
C ALA A 137 10.57 1.22 -9.94
N LEU A 138 10.65 1.11 -8.61
CA LEU A 138 10.18 2.15 -7.70
C LEU A 138 10.96 3.46 -7.86
N LEU A 139 12.29 3.37 -7.99
CA LEU A 139 13.15 4.53 -8.21
C LEU A 139 12.85 5.21 -9.56
N GLU A 140 12.64 4.41 -10.61
CA GLU A 140 12.23 4.93 -11.92
C GLU A 140 10.85 5.61 -11.86
N ASN A 141 9.89 4.99 -11.17
CA ASN A 141 8.55 5.53 -11.03
C ASN A 141 8.53 6.80 -10.15
N TYR A 142 9.46 6.95 -9.20
CA TYR A 142 9.52 8.12 -8.32
C TYR A 142 10.08 9.38 -8.99
N LYS A 143 10.66 9.28 -10.19
CA LYS A 143 11.13 10.44 -10.94
C LYS A 143 9.99 11.43 -11.19
N PRO A 144 10.25 12.75 -11.19
CA PRO A 144 9.22 13.78 -11.36
C PRO A 144 8.33 13.59 -12.59
N GLU A 145 8.90 13.08 -13.68
CA GLU A 145 8.23 12.80 -14.94
C GLU A 145 7.31 11.57 -14.91
N ASN A 146 7.54 10.62 -13.98
CA ASN A 146 6.85 9.32 -13.93
C ASN A 146 5.90 9.18 -12.74
N ARG A 147 6.10 9.94 -11.66
CA ARG A 147 5.36 9.74 -10.40
C ARG A 147 3.91 10.21 -10.43
N VAL A 148 3.56 11.10 -11.36
CA VAL A 148 2.19 11.64 -11.51
C VAL A 148 1.41 10.79 -12.48
N TYR A 149 0.19 10.41 -12.09
CA TYR A 149 -0.67 9.58 -12.92
C TYR A 149 -2.14 10.01 -12.82
N ARG A 150 -2.94 9.64 -13.84
CA ARG A 150 -4.37 9.86 -13.84
C ARG A 150 -5.04 8.74 -13.04
N TYR A 151 -5.59 9.08 -11.90
CA TYR A 151 -6.29 8.14 -11.05
C TYR A 151 -7.54 7.57 -11.73
N ASN A 152 -7.69 6.26 -11.64
CA ASN A 152 -8.89 5.54 -12.02
C ASN A 152 -9.29 4.57 -10.93
N PHE A 153 -10.47 4.76 -10.36
CA PHE A 153 -10.93 3.98 -9.22
C PHE A 153 -10.95 2.47 -9.48
N TYR A 154 -11.19 2.04 -10.72
CA TYR A 154 -11.28 0.62 -11.07
C TYR A 154 -9.95 0.01 -11.48
N TYR A 155 -9.16 0.74 -12.25
CA TYR A 155 -8.06 0.15 -13.00
C TYR A 155 -6.68 0.73 -12.68
N ASP A 156 -6.63 1.92 -12.04
CA ASP A 156 -5.37 2.61 -11.77
C ASP A 156 -5.46 3.38 -10.44
N ASN A 157 -5.44 2.64 -9.34
CA ASN A 157 -5.55 3.16 -7.98
C ASN A 157 -4.35 2.72 -7.12
N CYS A 158 -4.35 3.08 -5.83
CA CYS A 158 -3.27 2.72 -4.91
C CYS A 158 -3.05 1.21 -4.81
N THR A 159 -4.11 0.42 -4.87
CA THR A 159 -4.05 -1.03 -4.72
C THR A 159 -3.52 -1.70 -5.98
N THR A 160 -4.09 -1.35 -7.14
CA THR A 160 -3.65 -1.94 -8.42
C THR A 160 -2.17 -1.61 -8.66
N ARG A 161 -1.76 -0.34 -8.50
CA ARG A 161 -0.36 0.06 -8.68
C ARG A 161 0.62 -0.64 -7.73
N ALA A 162 0.27 -0.77 -6.46
CA ALA A 162 1.12 -1.47 -5.50
C ALA A 162 1.23 -2.97 -5.83
N CYS A 163 0.14 -3.61 -6.21
CA CYS A 163 0.14 -5.01 -6.62
C CYS A 163 0.93 -5.22 -7.92
N ASP A 164 0.70 -4.39 -8.94
CA ASP A 164 1.36 -4.50 -10.24
C ASP A 164 2.87 -4.26 -10.11
N MET A 165 3.28 -3.27 -9.29
CA MET A 165 4.70 -3.04 -8.99
C MET A 165 5.40 -4.28 -8.46
N VAL A 166 4.72 -5.09 -7.65
CA VAL A 166 5.26 -6.37 -7.17
C VAL A 166 5.20 -7.43 -8.26
N THR A 167 4.03 -7.64 -8.85
CA THR A 167 3.79 -8.83 -9.70
C THR A 167 4.46 -8.76 -11.06
N GLU A 168 4.65 -7.57 -11.62
CA GLU A 168 5.36 -7.35 -12.89
C GLU A 168 6.88 -7.54 -12.78
N ASN A 169 7.43 -7.51 -11.55
CA ASN A 169 8.86 -7.65 -11.29
C ASN A 169 9.25 -9.02 -10.73
N ILE A 170 8.32 -9.98 -10.66
CA ILE A 170 8.54 -11.37 -10.24
C ILE A 170 8.94 -12.24 -11.44
N ASP A 171 9.86 -13.18 -11.21
CA ASP A 171 10.19 -14.22 -12.18
C ASP A 171 9.12 -15.30 -12.18
N GLY A 172 8.49 -15.48 -13.33
CA GLY A 172 7.41 -16.45 -13.51
C GLY A 172 6.03 -15.80 -13.50
N LYS A 173 5.03 -16.55 -13.05
CA LYS A 173 3.63 -16.11 -13.04
C LYS A 173 3.06 -16.18 -11.65
N VAL A 174 2.44 -15.09 -11.20
CA VAL A 174 1.61 -15.09 -9.98
C VAL A 174 0.25 -15.70 -10.32
N VAL A 175 -0.16 -16.69 -9.56
CA VAL A 175 -1.45 -17.38 -9.69
C VAL A 175 -2.25 -17.14 -8.43
N TYR A 176 -3.43 -16.58 -8.60
CA TYR A 176 -4.35 -16.24 -7.51
C TYR A 176 -5.44 -17.30 -7.37
N ASP A 177 -5.85 -17.54 -6.12
CA ASP A 177 -7.11 -18.22 -5.83
C ASP A 177 -8.20 -17.16 -5.69
N ASN A 178 -8.82 -16.79 -6.81
CA ASN A 178 -9.78 -15.70 -6.90
C ASN A 178 -11.23 -16.12 -6.58
N THR A 179 -11.42 -17.22 -5.85
CA THR A 179 -12.75 -17.77 -5.63
C THR A 179 -13.67 -16.94 -4.71
N ILE A 180 -13.10 -15.96 -3.97
CA ILE A 180 -13.86 -15.24 -2.93
C ILE A 180 -14.75 -14.14 -3.51
N ASP A 181 -14.23 -13.36 -4.45
CA ASP A 181 -14.91 -12.19 -5.02
C ASP A 181 -15.19 -12.36 -6.53
N ASP A 182 -14.90 -13.54 -7.10
CA ASP A 182 -15.09 -13.80 -8.52
C ASP A 182 -16.58 -13.74 -8.89
N GLY A 183 -16.88 -13.03 -9.98
CA GLY A 183 -18.24 -12.79 -10.44
C GLY A 183 -19.01 -11.71 -9.69
N MET A 184 -18.44 -11.12 -8.62
CA MET A 184 -19.04 -9.94 -7.99
C MET A 184 -18.79 -8.69 -8.83
N THR A 185 -19.71 -7.74 -8.75
CA THR A 185 -19.50 -6.42 -9.33
C THR A 185 -18.79 -5.50 -8.35
N MET A 186 -18.10 -4.46 -8.86
CA MET A 186 -17.49 -3.45 -7.99
C MET A 186 -18.54 -2.80 -7.08
N ARG A 187 -19.74 -2.54 -7.58
CA ARG A 187 -20.85 -1.99 -6.78
C ARG A 187 -21.19 -2.91 -5.60
N GLN A 188 -21.29 -4.21 -5.83
CA GLN A 188 -21.57 -5.17 -4.77
C GLN A 188 -20.44 -5.22 -3.72
N MET A 189 -19.18 -5.14 -4.15
CA MET A 189 -18.03 -5.08 -3.23
C MET A 189 -18.08 -3.82 -2.36
N LEU A 190 -18.34 -2.67 -2.96
CA LEU A 190 -18.43 -1.40 -2.23
C LEU A 190 -19.64 -1.36 -1.29
N HIS A 191 -20.79 -1.87 -1.70
CA HIS A 191 -21.96 -1.98 -0.82
C HIS A 191 -21.67 -2.84 0.41
N ARG A 192 -20.90 -3.92 0.27
CA ARG A 192 -20.46 -4.71 1.44
C ARG A 192 -19.61 -3.91 2.42
N LEU A 193 -18.74 -3.05 1.92
CA LEU A 193 -17.88 -2.19 2.75
C LEU A 193 -18.65 -1.02 3.37
N ASN A 194 -19.66 -0.50 2.66
CA ASN A 194 -20.52 0.59 3.13
C ASN A 194 -21.69 0.13 4.00
N ASN A 195 -21.70 -1.11 4.45
CA ASN A 195 -22.79 -1.66 5.25
C ASN A 195 -23.00 -0.82 6.53
N GLY A 196 -24.11 -0.05 6.56
CA GLY A 196 -24.42 0.90 7.62
C GLY A 196 -24.37 2.39 7.19
N SER A 197 -23.90 2.72 5.98
CA SER A 197 -23.88 4.10 5.47
C SER A 197 -24.64 4.22 4.13
N PRO A 198 -25.98 4.36 4.14
CA PRO A 198 -26.79 4.39 2.91
C PRO A 198 -26.49 5.61 2.05
N TRP A 199 -26.10 6.74 2.63
CA TRP A 199 -25.72 7.95 1.88
C TRP A 199 -24.40 7.78 1.14
N SER A 200 -23.42 7.09 1.74
CA SER A 200 -22.16 6.75 1.05
C SER A 200 -22.42 5.80 -0.11
N SER A 201 -23.28 4.80 0.07
CA SER A 201 -23.68 3.88 -1.01
C SER A 201 -24.36 4.61 -2.16
N LEU A 202 -25.34 5.49 -1.87
CA LEU A 202 -26.00 6.30 -2.90
C LEU A 202 -25.01 7.21 -3.64
N GLY A 203 -24.12 7.88 -2.91
CA GLY A 203 -23.09 8.73 -3.53
C GLY A 203 -22.20 7.95 -4.48
N ASN A 204 -21.73 6.77 -4.06
CA ASN A 204 -20.93 5.88 -4.90
C ASN A 204 -21.71 5.40 -6.13
N ASP A 205 -22.97 5.01 -5.96
CA ASP A 205 -23.80 4.53 -7.06
C ASP A 205 -23.96 5.57 -8.16
N LEU A 206 -24.06 6.83 -7.77
CA LEU A 206 -24.12 7.96 -8.72
C LEU A 206 -22.79 8.23 -9.40
N LEU A 207 -21.67 8.14 -8.66
CA LEU A 207 -20.34 8.47 -9.16
C LEU A 207 -19.74 7.38 -10.04
N LEU A 208 -19.98 6.11 -9.70
CA LEU A 208 -19.34 4.98 -10.39
C LEU A 208 -19.97 4.63 -11.72
N GLY A 209 -21.22 5.04 -11.95
CA GLY A 209 -21.92 4.78 -13.19
C GLY A 209 -22.10 3.28 -13.49
N ILE A 210 -22.50 2.98 -14.72
CA ILE A 210 -22.81 1.61 -15.19
C ILE A 210 -21.59 0.68 -15.24
N GLY A 211 -20.38 1.23 -15.29
CA GLY A 211 -19.14 0.44 -15.27
C GLY A 211 -18.98 -0.41 -14.00
N ALA A 212 -19.59 0.04 -12.88
CA ALA A 212 -19.56 -0.68 -11.60
C ALA A 212 -20.37 -1.97 -11.58
N ASP A 213 -21.24 -2.17 -12.56
CA ASP A 213 -22.16 -3.33 -12.63
C ASP A 213 -21.60 -4.49 -13.45
N ARG A 214 -20.39 -4.32 -14.03
CA ARG A 214 -19.71 -5.41 -14.73
C ARG A 214 -19.18 -6.43 -13.70
N PRO A 215 -19.44 -7.74 -13.89
CA PRO A 215 -18.81 -8.76 -13.08
C PRO A 215 -17.28 -8.70 -13.18
N LEU A 216 -16.61 -8.77 -12.06
CA LEU A 216 -15.15 -8.77 -11.96
C LEU A 216 -14.63 -10.20 -11.97
N HIS A 217 -13.56 -10.44 -12.70
CA HIS A 217 -12.92 -11.74 -12.81
C HIS A 217 -11.39 -11.58 -12.74
N GLY A 218 -10.74 -12.61 -12.20
CA GLY A 218 -9.29 -12.65 -12.16
C GLY A 218 -8.69 -11.42 -11.45
N ASP A 219 -7.82 -10.70 -12.13
CA ASP A 219 -7.06 -9.59 -11.57
C ASP A 219 -7.94 -8.39 -11.17
N ASP A 220 -9.07 -8.19 -11.86
CA ASP A 220 -10.00 -7.10 -11.55
C ASP A 220 -10.57 -7.21 -10.12
N THR A 221 -10.65 -8.40 -9.54
CA THR A 221 -11.15 -8.63 -8.16
C THR A 221 -10.24 -8.01 -7.09
N ARG A 222 -9.00 -7.66 -7.44
CA ARG A 222 -7.98 -7.08 -6.55
C ARG A 222 -7.96 -5.56 -6.53
N ALA A 223 -8.96 -4.90 -7.09
CA ALA A 223 -9.01 -3.44 -7.16
C ALA A 223 -9.20 -2.74 -5.80
N LEU A 224 -9.64 -3.46 -4.77
CA LEU A 224 -9.83 -2.93 -3.41
C LEU A 224 -8.81 -3.52 -2.42
N PRO A 225 -8.35 -2.72 -1.43
CA PRO A 225 -7.28 -3.11 -0.50
C PRO A 225 -7.51 -4.46 0.18
N LEU A 226 -8.68 -4.69 0.78
CA LEU A 226 -8.98 -5.94 1.47
C LEU A 226 -9.09 -7.15 0.53
N SER A 227 -9.60 -6.95 -0.68
CA SER A 227 -9.68 -8.03 -1.69
C SER A 227 -8.29 -8.38 -2.19
N ALA A 228 -7.44 -7.37 -2.45
CA ALA A 228 -6.05 -7.58 -2.82
C ALA A 228 -5.27 -8.32 -1.73
N MET A 229 -5.38 -7.89 -0.47
CA MET A 229 -4.74 -8.55 0.66
C MET A 229 -5.08 -10.04 0.73
N ARG A 230 -6.37 -10.38 0.63
CA ARG A 230 -6.84 -11.77 0.66
C ARG A 230 -6.37 -12.59 -0.53
N ALA A 231 -6.35 -11.97 -1.73
CA ALA A 231 -5.87 -12.63 -2.94
C ALA A 231 -4.36 -12.88 -2.88
N MET A 232 -3.57 -11.92 -2.41
CA MET A 232 -2.13 -12.05 -2.24
C MET A 232 -1.76 -13.13 -1.21
N GLU A 233 -2.50 -13.22 -0.09
CA GLU A 233 -2.27 -14.22 0.97
C GLU A 233 -2.38 -15.66 0.45
N LYS A 234 -3.28 -15.89 -0.50
CA LYS A 234 -3.53 -17.22 -1.07
C LYS A 234 -2.76 -17.48 -2.36
N ALA A 235 -2.14 -16.46 -2.92
CA ALA A 235 -1.43 -16.56 -4.18
C ALA A 235 -0.12 -17.34 -4.04
N TYR A 236 0.32 -17.88 -5.18
CA TYR A 236 1.61 -18.50 -5.32
C TYR A 236 2.29 -18.10 -6.62
N ILE A 237 3.59 -18.14 -6.62
CA ILE A 237 4.43 -17.87 -7.79
C ILE A 237 4.77 -19.22 -8.43
N VAL A 238 4.60 -19.30 -9.74
CA VAL A 238 5.08 -20.42 -10.56
C VAL A 238 6.28 -19.92 -11.34
N GLY A 239 7.47 -20.35 -10.95
CA GLY A 239 8.72 -20.02 -11.64
C GLY A 239 8.78 -20.58 -13.05
N SER A 240 9.71 -20.11 -13.86
CA SER A 240 9.98 -20.62 -15.21
C SER A 240 10.40 -22.10 -15.21
N ASP A 241 10.93 -22.59 -14.09
CA ASP A 241 11.28 -23.98 -13.82
C ASP A 241 10.09 -24.85 -13.38
N GLY A 242 8.90 -24.26 -13.26
CA GLY A 242 7.68 -24.91 -12.76
C GLY A 242 7.61 -25.08 -11.25
N VAL A 243 8.61 -24.60 -10.51
CA VAL A 243 8.60 -24.64 -9.04
C VAL A 243 7.60 -23.62 -8.51
N ARG A 244 6.83 -24.06 -7.51
CA ARG A 244 5.80 -23.24 -6.83
C ARG A 244 6.32 -22.76 -5.49
N ARG A 245 6.14 -21.46 -5.20
CA ARG A 245 6.37 -20.88 -3.88
C ARG A 245 5.20 -19.97 -3.49
N LYS A 246 4.90 -19.84 -2.20
CA LYS A 246 3.88 -18.88 -1.74
C LYS A 246 4.31 -17.47 -2.10
N LEU A 247 3.36 -16.61 -2.48
CA LEU A 247 3.63 -15.20 -2.76
C LEU A 247 3.91 -14.43 -1.46
N VAL A 248 3.15 -14.69 -0.39
CA VAL A 248 3.33 -14.10 0.92
C VAL A 248 4.11 -15.06 1.80
N GLU A 249 5.23 -14.60 2.35
CA GLU A 249 6.09 -15.35 3.27
C GLU A 249 5.57 -15.25 4.70
N GLU A 250 5.20 -14.03 5.12
CA GLU A 250 4.77 -13.71 6.47
C GLU A 250 3.70 -12.62 6.47
N THR A 251 2.76 -12.72 7.42
CA THR A 251 1.76 -11.67 7.66
C THR A 251 1.86 -11.20 9.11
N SER A 252 1.97 -9.89 9.30
CA SER A 252 2.06 -9.23 10.60
C SER A 252 1.14 -8.00 10.68
N ILE A 253 0.94 -7.47 11.89
CA ILE A 253 0.07 -6.31 12.14
C ILE A 253 0.87 -5.27 12.91
N PRO A 254 1.66 -4.42 12.21
CA PRO A 254 2.46 -3.38 12.84
C PRO A 254 1.62 -2.31 13.56
N VAL A 255 0.43 -2.01 13.06
CA VAL A 255 -0.53 -1.12 13.73
C VAL A 255 -1.82 -1.89 13.95
N ARG A 256 -2.26 -1.99 15.20
CA ARG A 256 -3.51 -2.64 15.59
C ARG A 256 -4.62 -1.60 15.67
N GLU A 257 -5.83 -2.00 15.32
CA GLU A 257 -7.02 -1.17 15.47
C GLU A 257 -7.15 -0.69 16.92
N GLY A 258 -7.26 0.63 17.10
CA GLY A 258 -7.47 1.23 18.42
C GLY A 258 -8.84 0.84 18.95
N ARG A 259 -8.95 0.56 20.24
CA ARG A 259 -10.28 0.47 20.89
C ARG A 259 -10.85 1.89 20.93
N GLN A 260 -11.94 2.11 20.18
CA GLN A 260 -12.78 3.28 20.34
C GLN A 260 -13.47 3.29 21.69
#